data_37004283cd7ca82b2974a4e6435b98f1
#
_entry.id   37004283cd7ca82b2974a4e6435b98f1
#
_cell.length_a   1.000
_cell.length_b   1.000
_cell.length_c   1.000
_cell.angle_alpha   90.00
_cell.angle_beta   90.00
_cell.angle_gamma   90.00
#
_symmetry.space_group_name_H-M   'P 1'
#
loop_
_entity.id
_entity.type
_entity.pdbx_description
1 polymer ?
#
loop_
_entity_poly.entity_id
_entity_poly.type
_entity_poly.pdbx_seq_one_letter_code
_entity_poly.pdbx_strand_id
1 'polypeptide(L)'
;MAKFCKYIILLTSYIFLLSSCQEGGEAGDLFGQWRLKDSDSKYISFSGSITLFRDIDGSQVFGKFKHNGDSLFIECVSIDGRLSDTVFVETGFGFKPFTDIRLKIDKLNSDDLVLSKDGQTWSFYKY
;
A
#
# COMPACT_ATOMS: atom_id res chain seq x y z
N MET A 1 28.28 -36.99 -9.36
CA MET A 1 28.32 -35.68 -10.04
C MET A 1 26.96 -35.24 -10.55
N ALA A 2 26.27 -36.04 -11.34
CA ALA A 2 24.94 -35.69 -11.85
C ALA A 2 23.89 -35.46 -10.74
N LYS A 3 23.97 -36.17 -9.64
CA LYS A 3 23.05 -36.00 -8.49
C LYS A 3 23.26 -34.66 -7.79
N PHE A 4 24.44 -34.13 -7.77
CA PHE A 4 24.78 -32.88 -7.11
C PHE A 4 24.14 -31.68 -7.82
N CYS A 5 24.21 -31.64 -9.15
CA CYS A 5 23.59 -30.57 -9.94
C CYS A 5 22.06 -30.56 -9.80
N LYS A 6 21.47 -31.75 -9.69
CA LYS A 6 20.01 -31.88 -9.55
C LYS A 6 19.52 -31.30 -8.25
N TYR A 7 20.20 -31.51 -7.15
CA TYR A 7 19.83 -30.95 -5.85
C TYR A 7 20.00 -29.44 -5.80
N ILE A 8 21.04 -28.90 -6.42
CA ILE A 8 21.30 -27.46 -6.48
C ILE A 8 20.18 -26.76 -7.25
N ILE A 9 19.75 -27.31 -8.37
CA ILE A 9 18.66 -26.75 -9.19
C ILE A 9 17.35 -26.74 -8.41
N LEU A 10 17.01 -27.82 -7.71
CA LEU A 10 15.80 -27.90 -6.90
C LEU A 10 15.83 -26.89 -5.75
N LEU A 11 16.93 -26.74 -5.08
CA LEU A 11 17.09 -25.79 -3.99
C LEU A 11 16.95 -24.35 -4.47
N THR A 12 17.54 -24.01 -5.59
CA THR A 12 17.46 -22.69 -6.19
C THR A 12 16.01 -22.34 -6.58
N SER A 13 15.28 -23.28 -7.18
CA SER A 13 13.86 -23.10 -7.51
C SER A 13 13.01 -22.87 -6.29
N TYR A 14 13.27 -23.58 -5.21
CA TYR A 14 12.55 -23.45 -3.96
C TYR A 14 12.75 -22.07 -3.32
N ILE A 15 13.97 -21.58 -3.29
CA ILE A 15 14.30 -20.25 -2.77
C ILE A 15 13.61 -19.16 -3.59
N PHE A 16 13.55 -19.31 -4.90
CA PHE A 16 12.91 -18.36 -5.79
C PHE A 16 11.39 -18.26 -5.52
N LEU A 17 10.72 -19.38 -5.29
CA LEU A 17 9.29 -19.41 -4.94
C LEU A 17 9.02 -18.72 -3.60
N LEU A 18 9.88 -18.95 -2.61
CA LEU A 18 9.75 -18.30 -1.30
C LEU A 18 9.91 -16.78 -1.40
N SER A 19 10.84 -16.29 -2.21
CA SER A 19 11.03 -14.86 -2.42
C SER A 19 9.80 -14.21 -3.01
N SER A 20 9.16 -14.84 -4.00
CA SER A 20 7.92 -14.35 -4.59
C SER A 20 6.80 -14.25 -3.57
N CYS A 21 6.67 -15.22 -2.68
CA CYS A 21 5.65 -15.21 -1.64
C CYS A 21 5.91 -14.15 -0.57
N GLN A 22 7.17 -13.82 -0.32
CA GLN A 22 7.55 -12.86 0.72
C GLN A 22 7.38 -11.40 0.30
N GLU A 23 7.29 -11.12 -0.99
CA GLU A 23 7.18 -9.75 -1.48
C GLU A 23 5.80 -9.12 -1.25
N GLY A 24 4.85 -9.86 -0.68
CA GLY A 24 3.54 -9.32 -0.34
C GLY A 24 2.68 -8.93 -1.53
N GLY A 25 2.89 -9.53 -2.70
CA GLY A 25 2.10 -9.29 -3.90
C GLY A 25 2.27 -7.87 -4.44
N GLU A 26 1.17 -7.14 -4.59
CA GLU A 26 1.15 -5.80 -5.15
C GLU A 26 1.86 -4.75 -4.28
N ALA A 27 2.03 -5.02 -2.99
CA ALA A 27 2.59 -4.03 -2.07
C ALA A 27 4.05 -3.69 -2.39
N GLY A 28 4.91 -4.71 -2.64
CA GLY A 28 6.32 -4.46 -2.89
C GLY A 28 6.94 -3.56 -1.83
N ASP A 29 7.57 -2.47 -2.25
CA ASP A 29 8.20 -1.49 -1.36
C ASP A 29 7.19 -0.69 -0.54
N LEU A 30 5.92 -0.69 -0.92
CA LEU A 30 4.84 -0.06 -0.15
C LEU A 30 4.45 -0.84 1.10
N PHE A 31 4.83 -2.11 1.18
CA PHE A 31 4.45 -2.98 2.32
C PHE A 31 4.76 -2.32 3.66
N GLY A 32 3.77 -2.30 4.54
CA GLY A 32 3.91 -1.80 5.90
C GLY A 32 2.94 -0.66 6.21
N GLN A 33 3.25 0.07 7.27
CA GLN A 33 2.45 1.19 7.75
C GLN A 33 3.16 2.51 7.49
N TRP A 34 2.40 3.49 7.02
CA TRP A 34 2.87 4.81 6.69
C TRP A 34 2.04 5.85 7.42
N ARG A 35 2.70 6.71 8.19
CA ARG A 35 2.03 7.78 8.92
C ARG A 35 2.07 9.07 8.12
N LEU A 36 0.93 9.76 8.04
CA LEU A 36 0.84 11.05 7.37
C LEU A 36 1.59 12.12 8.18
N LYS A 37 2.52 12.83 7.55
CA LYS A 37 3.41 13.79 8.25
C LYS A 37 2.65 14.96 8.87
N ASP A 38 1.57 15.40 8.24
CA ASP A 38 0.78 16.53 8.71
C ASP A 38 -0.27 16.14 9.75
N SER A 39 -0.27 14.88 10.21
CA SER A 39 -1.24 14.38 11.17
C SER A 39 -0.56 13.45 12.16
N ASP A 40 -0.88 13.63 13.44
CA ASP A 40 -0.36 12.75 14.50
C ASP A 40 -1.16 11.45 14.63
N SER A 41 -2.28 11.33 13.92
CA SER A 41 -3.23 10.24 14.15
C SER A 41 -3.54 9.40 12.92
N LYS A 42 -3.35 9.94 11.71
CA LYS A 42 -3.76 9.27 10.48
C LYS A 42 -2.62 8.48 9.87
N TYR A 43 -2.91 7.25 9.48
CA TYR A 43 -1.94 6.41 8.79
C TYR A 43 -2.61 5.48 7.78
N ILE A 44 -1.81 5.03 6.83
CA ILE A 44 -2.24 4.10 5.79
C ILE A 44 -1.31 2.89 5.80
N SER A 45 -1.86 1.71 5.60
CA SER A 45 -1.06 0.49 5.49
C SER A 45 -1.33 -0.23 4.19
N PHE A 46 -0.31 -0.93 3.71
CA PHE A 46 -0.38 -1.74 2.50
C PHE A 46 0.12 -3.14 2.79
N SER A 47 -0.65 -4.15 2.39
CA SER A 47 -0.29 -5.55 2.55
C SER A 47 -0.97 -6.38 1.47
N GLY A 48 -0.20 -7.14 0.70
CA GLY A 48 -0.75 -7.91 -0.42
C GLY A 48 -1.36 -6.97 -1.45
N SER A 49 -2.66 -7.06 -1.63
CA SER A 49 -3.43 -6.18 -2.52
C SER A 49 -4.43 -5.29 -1.76
N ILE A 50 -4.30 -5.24 -0.44
CA ILE A 50 -5.24 -4.52 0.45
C ILE A 50 -4.54 -3.31 1.06
N THR A 51 -5.25 -2.19 1.11
CA THR A 51 -4.85 -1.00 1.85
C THR A 51 -5.86 -0.70 2.94
N LEU A 52 -5.38 -0.11 4.04
CA LEU A 52 -6.21 0.34 5.15
C LEU A 52 -5.92 1.79 5.44
N PHE A 53 -6.96 2.60 5.45
CA PHE A 53 -6.91 3.98 5.95
C PHE A 53 -7.36 3.95 7.40
N ARG A 54 -6.54 4.44 8.31
CA ARG A 54 -6.81 4.34 9.74
C ARG A 54 -6.53 5.65 10.46
N ASP A 55 -7.22 5.82 11.58
CA ASP A 55 -6.99 6.90 12.53
C ASP A 55 -6.84 6.28 13.92
N ILE A 56 -6.11 6.97 14.79
CA ILE A 56 -5.87 6.51 16.16
C ILE A 56 -7.18 6.38 16.98
N ASP A 57 -8.23 7.09 16.56
CA ASP A 57 -9.56 7.01 17.20
C ASP A 57 -10.31 5.71 16.90
N GLY A 58 -9.75 4.83 16.05
CA GLY A 58 -10.36 3.57 15.66
C GLY A 58 -11.07 3.59 14.32
N SER A 59 -11.16 4.74 13.65
CA SER A 59 -11.72 4.82 12.30
C SER A 59 -10.90 4.00 11.32
N GLN A 60 -11.56 3.25 10.45
CA GLN A 60 -10.88 2.33 9.55
C GLN A 60 -11.69 2.14 8.27
N VAL A 61 -11.02 2.26 7.13
CA VAL A 61 -11.61 2.02 5.80
C VAL A 61 -10.70 1.11 4.99
N PHE A 62 -11.28 0.09 4.37
CA PHE A 62 -10.58 -0.84 3.49
C PHE A 62 -10.54 -0.34 2.07
N GLY A 63 -9.50 -0.72 1.36
CA GLY A 63 -9.42 -0.55 -0.09
C GLY A 63 -8.60 -1.66 -0.71
N LYS A 64 -8.79 -1.83 -2.02
CA LYS A 64 -7.92 -2.63 -2.85
C LYS A 64 -7.00 -1.67 -3.59
N PHE A 65 -5.74 -2.06 -3.79
CA PHE A 65 -4.82 -1.21 -4.52
C PHE A 65 -4.02 -1.99 -5.54
N LYS A 66 -3.53 -1.24 -6.54
CA LYS A 66 -2.56 -1.73 -7.52
C LYS A 66 -1.40 -0.76 -7.57
N HIS A 67 -0.20 -1.30 -7.60
CA HIS A 67 1.03 -0.54 -7.68
C HIS A 67 1.72 -0.93 -8.99
N ASN A 68 1.88 0.03 -9.90
CA ASN A 68 2.50 -0.20 -11.19
C ASN A 68 3.51 0.92 -11.48
N GLY A 69 4.80 0.61 -11.27
CA GLY A 69 5.85 1.61 -11.41
C GLY A 69 5.68 2.74 -10.40
N ASP A 70 5.46 3.96 -10.88
CA ASP A 70 5.21 5.14 -10.06
C ASP A 70 3.72 5.47 -9.92
N SER A 71 2.84 4.55 -10.34
CA SER A 71 1.39 4.73 -10.27
C SER A 71 0.79 3.90 -9.14
N LEU A 72 -0.11 4.50 -8.38
CA LEU A 72 -0.85 3.86 -7.30
C LEU A 72 -2.34 4.08 -7.52
N PHE A 73 -3.08 2.99 -7.64
CA PHE A 73 -4.52 3.00 -7.85
C PHE A 73 -5.18 2.38 -6.62
N ILE A 74 -6.14 3.08 -6.03
CA ILE A 74 -6.85 2.62 -4.84
C ILE A 74 -8.35 2.66 -5.10
N GLU A 75 -9.01 1.54 -4.80
CA GLU A 75 -10.46 1.43 -4.83
C GLU A 75 -10.93 1.13 -3.41
N CYS A 76 -11.48 2.12 -2.74
CA CYS A 76 -11.98 1.96 -1.38
C CYS A 76 -13.34 1.27 -1.37
N VAL A 77 -13.59 0.53 -0.30
CA VAL A 77 -14.84 -0.21 -0.10
C VAL A 77 -15.39 0.15 1.28
N SER A 78 -16.65 0.56 1.31
CA SER A 78 -17.37 0.76 2.57
C SER A 78 -18.19 -0.49 2.87
N ILE A 79 -17.78 -1.25 3.87
CA ILE A 79 -18.40 -2.54 4.20
C ILE A 79 -19.85 -2.33 4.62
N ASP A 80 -20.12 -1.27 5.37
CA ASP A 80 -21.46 -0.95 5.89
C ASP A 80 -22.18 0.09 5.05
N GLY A 81 -21.64 0.53 3.94
CA GLY A 81 -22.22 1.57 3.11
C GLY A 81 -22.32 2.93 3.79
N ARG A 82 -21.45 3.20 4.77
CA ARG A 82 -21.50 4.43 5.56
C ARG A 82 -20.92 5.61 4.80
N LEU A 83 -21.65 6.72 4.78
CA LEU A 83 -21.15 7.97 4.23
C LEU A 83 -19.91 8.47 4.98
N SER A 84 -19.80 8.16 6.28
CA SER A 84 -18.64 8.53 7.09
C SER A 84 -17.34 7.92 6.58
N ASP A 85 -17.37 6.73 5.97
CA ASP A 85 -16.18 6.11 5.38
C ASP A 85 -15.68 6.91 4.18
N THR A 86 -16.58 7.36 3.32
CA THR A 86 -16.26 8.22 2.19
C THR A 86 -15.67 9.55 2.65
N VAL A 87 -16.28 10.18 3.64
CA VAL A 87 -15.81 11.45 4.22
C VAL A 87 -14.42 11.27 4.84
N PHE A 88 -14.20 10.17 5.54
CA PHE A 88 -12.90 9.87 6.16
C PHE A 88 -11.77 9.84 5.13
N VAL A 89 -11.97 9.18 4.00
CA VAL A 89 -10.95 9.08 2.94
C VAL A 89 -10.85 10.35 2.13
N GLU A 90 -11.97 10.88 1.65
CA GLU A 90 -11.98 12.02 0.75
C GLU A 90 -11.65 13.35 1.43
N THR A 91 -12.13 13.55 2.65
CA THR A 91 -11.88 14.76 3.41
C THR A 91 -10.72 14.60 4.38
N GLY A 92 -10.65 13.49 5.10
CA GLY A 92 -9.61 13.23 6.09
C GLY A 92 -8.23 13.04 5.49
N PHE A 93 -8.11 12.28 4.41
CA PHE A 93 -6.86 12.08 3.69
C PHE A 93 -6.73 12.97 2.46
N GLY A 94 -7.84 13.40 1.87
CA GLY A 94 -7.84 14.19 0.64
C GLY A 94 -7.79 13.34 -0.62
N PHE A 95 -8.07 12.05 -0.55
CA PHE A 95 -8.02 11.13 -1.68
C PHE A 95 -9.40 10.99 -2.31
N LYS A 96 -9.56 11.45 -3.53
CA LYS A 96 -10.82 11.47 -4.28
C LYS A 96 -10.65 10.88 -5.67
N PRO A 97 -11.69 10.30 -6.27
CA PRO A 97 -12.94 9.86 -5.64
C PRO A 97 -12.74 8.55 -4.86
N PHE A 98 -13.56 8.30 -3.88
CA PHE A 98 -13.47 7.15 -2.96
C PHE A 98 -13.29 5.80 -3.67
N THR A 99 -13.98 5.60 -4.77
CA THR A 99 -13.95 4.33 -5.51
C THR A 99 -12.92 4.26 -6.62
N ASP A 100 -12.21 5.35 -6.91
CA ASP A 100 -11.24 5.37 -8.02
C ASP A 100 -10.15 6.41 -7.75
N ILE A 101 -9.34 6.15 -6.75
CA ILE A 101 -8.22 7.02 -6.37
C ILE A 101 -7.02 6.68 -7.25
N ARG A 102 -6.47 7.68 -7.94
CA ARG A 102 -5.29 7.52 -8.80
C ARG A 102 -4.23 8.50 -8.34
N LEU A 103 -3.10 7.98 -7.91
CA LEU A 103 -2.01 8.76 -7.35
C LEU A 103 -0.70 8.46 -8.07
N LYS A 104 0.18 9.44 -8.08
CA LYS A 104 1.55 9.26 -8.53
C LYS A 104 2.46 9.12 -7.31
N ILE A 105 3.40 8.18 -7.40
CA ILE A 105 4.43 8.00 -6.38
C ILE A 105 5.63 8.85 -6.78
N ASP A 106 5.84 9.96 -6.08
CA ASP A 106 6.97 10.86 -6.34
C ASP A 106 8.23 10.39 -5.64
N LYS A 107 8.09 9.72 -4.50
CA LYS A 107 9.21 9.18 -3.74
C LYS A 107 8.75 7.95 -2.97
N LEU A 108 9.55 6.91 -3.00
CA LEU A 108 9.32 5.69 -2.22
C LEU A 108 10.66 5.07 -1.86
N ASN A 109 10.94 5.02 -0.57
CA ASN A 109 12.09 4.30 -0.04
C ASN A 109 11.72 3.65 1.30
N SER A 110 12.70 3.15 2.06
CA SER A 110 12.42 2.47 3.32
C SER A 110 11.85 3.38 4.41
N ASP A 111 12.01 4.69 4.29
CA ASP A 111 11.63 5.65 5.33
C ASP A 111 10.54 6.62 4.89
N ASP A 112 10.46 6.93 3.60
CA ASP A 112 9.60 7.99 3.08
C ASP A 112 8.74 7.53 1.91
N LEU A 113 7.50 8.04 1.88
CA LEU A 113 6.58 7.89 0.78
C LEU A 113 5.97 9.25 0.47
N VAL A 114 6.07 9.69 -0.77
CA VAL A 114 5.43 10.92 -1.23
C VAL A 114 4.52 10.60 -2.40
N LEU A 115 3.25 10.96 -2.25
CA LEU A 115 2.22 10.78 -3.26
C LEU A 115 1.74 12.14 -3.75
N SER A 116 1.33 12.20 -5.00
CA SER A 116 0.79 13.44 -5.58
C SER A 116 -0.37 13.18 -6.54
N LYS A 117 -1.22 14.18 -6.69
CA LYS A 117 -2.33 14.20 -7.63
C LYS A 117 -2.79 15.64 -7.84
N ASP A 118 -2.87 16.09 -9.09
CA ASP A 118 -3.44 17.39 -9.47
C ASP A 118 -2.82 18.57 -8.70
N GLY A 119 -1.49 18.55 -8.53
CA GLY A 119 -0.78 19.60 -7.83
C GLY A 119 -0.79 19.51 -6.31
N GLN A 120 -1.47 18.52 -5.76
CA GLN A 120 -1.52 18.26 -4.33
C GLN A 120 -0.53 17.14 -3.98
N THR A 121 0.11 17.25 -2.81
CA THR A 121 1.15 16.31 -2.37
C THR A 121 0.86 15.83 -0.95
N TRP A 122 1.07 14.54 -0.72
CA TRP A 122 0.97 13.91 0.60
C TRP A 122 2.29 13.25 0.94
N SER A 123 2.84 13.59 2.09
CA SER A 123 4.10 13.03 2.58
C SER A 123 3.83 12.11 3.77
N PHE A 124 4.44 10.93 3.74
CA PHE A 124 4.31 9.92 4.78
C PHE A 124 5.69 9.47 5.22
N TYR A 125 5.79 9.00 6.44
CA TYR A 125 7.00 8.35 6.94
C TYR A 125 6.67 6.94 7.42
N LYS A 126 7.67 6.07 7.35
CA LYS A 126 7.52 4.68 7.78
C LYS A 126 7.33 4.61 9.29
N TYR A 127 6.29 3.91 9.67
CA TYR A 127 5.97 3.73 11.08
C TYR A 127 6.50 2.42 11.64
#